data_58651c27b55156749b2d929064585265
#
_entry.id   58651c27b55156749b2d929064585265
#
_cell.length_a   1.000
_cell.length_b   1.000
_cell.length_c   1.000
_cell.angle_alpha   90.00
_cell.angle_beta   90.00
_cell.angle_gamma   90.00
#
_symmetry.space_group_name_H-M   'P 1'
#
loop_
_entity.id
_entity.type
_entity.pdbx_description
1 polymer ?
#
loop_
_entity_poly.entity_id
_entity_poly.type
_entity_poly.pdbx_seq_one_letter_code
_entity_poly.pdbx_strand_id
1 'polypeptide(L)'
;MISLKKWNLFLTFGLFLSVPFCQSLQSLPENMPLHTKLLWGESGLFRKIKLAPETRQKELQLRVKMLQLHQKIALGSLGAFFYQSYLGKQMVDGNYKYYDLHSSMSKVVWSSYMTSAALSYFAPPGMKYSKKLSSMKIHRLLSWVHFAGMASIPFLGYNIHNSGDYDKAVTLHQNVAYVTLFSMSLSALLTFLPY
;
A
#
# COMPACT_ATOMS: atom_id res chain seq x y z
N MET A 1 27.94 60.69 -15.06
CA MET A 1 27.25 60.07 -16.22
C MET A 1 27.77 58.64 -16.36
N ILE A 2 27.06 57.67 -15.81
CA ILE A 2 27.40 56.25 -15.86
C ILE A 2 26.27 55.56 -16.66
N SER A 3 26.66 54.91 -17.74
CA SER A 3 25.86 54.33 -18.82
C SER A 3 24.97 53.18 -18.38
N LEU A 4 23.67 53.34 -18.51
CA LEU A 4 22.58 52.36 -18.43
C LEU A 4 22.54 51.54 -19.75
N LYS A 5 23.42 50.56 -19.94
CA LYS A 5 23.36 49.68 -21.14
C LYS A 5 23.89 48.26 -20.93
N LYS A 6 23.48 47.55 -19.87
CA LYS A 6 23.83 46.11 -19.71
C LYS A 6 22.74 45.25 -19.05
N TRP A 7 21.46 45.57 -19.14
CA TRP A 7 20.40 44.77 -18.46
C TRP A 7 19.43 44.04 -19.40
N ASN A 8 19.66 44.05 -20.72
CA ASN A 8 18.71 43.43 -21.67
C ASN A 8 19.16 42.07 -22.24
N LEU A 9 20.15 41.38 -21.65
CA LEU A 9 20.63 40.11 -22.21
C LEU A 9 20.24 38.87 -21.37
N PHE A 10 19.52 39.01 -20.26
CA PHE A 10 19.14 37.88 -19.41
C PHE A 10 17.66 37.46 -19.51
N LEU A 11 16.85 38.14 -20.32
CA LEU A 11 15.40 37.87 -20.41
C LEU A 11 15.00 37.00 -21.62
N THR A 12 15.89 36.62 -22.49
CA THR A 12 15.55 35.83 -23.70
C THR A 12 15.98 34.36 -23.65
N PHE A 13 16.64 33.91 -22.59
CA PHE A 13 17.08 32.49 -22.47
C PHE A 13 16.10 31.58 -21.69
N GLY A 14 15.01 32.12 -21.13
CA GLY A 14 14.05 31.39 -20.29
C GLY A 14 12.90 30.71 -21.04
N LEU A 15 12.78 30.81 -22.38
CA LEU A 15 11.55 30.45 -23.10
C LEU A 15 11.66 29.20 -23.99
N PHE A 16 12.80 28.49 -24.01
CA PHE A 16 13.00 27.35 -24.94
C PHE A 16 13.19 25.97 -24.33
N LEU A 17 12.91 25.77 -23.02
CA LEU A 17 13.08 24.46 -22.36
C LEU A 17 11.80 23.75 -21.99
N SER A 18 10.64 24.08 -22.53
CA SER A 18 9.34 23.52 -22.09
C SER A 18 8.65 22.57 -23.08
N VAL A 19 9.29 22.07 -24.14
CA VAL A 19 8.52 21.38 -25.20
C VAL A 19 8.82 19.89 -25.48
N PRO A 20 9.79 19.14 -24.95
CA PRO A 20 9.80 17.70 -25.25
C PRO A 20 9.25 16.80 -24.13
N PHE A 21 8.73 17.31 -22.99
CA PHE A 21 8.35 16.42 -21.87
C PHE A 21 6.92 15.88 -21.96
N CYS A 22 6.09 16.38 -22.88
CA CYS A 22 4.66 16.04 -22.91
C CYS A 22 4.32 14.77 -23.70
N GLN A 23 5.17 14.27 -24.60
CA GLN A 23 4.82 13.12 -25.45
C GLN A 23 5.10 11.74 -24.81
N SER A 24 6.00 11.64 -23.81
CA SER A 24 6.31 10.34 -23.16
C SER A 24 5.31 9.92 -22.07
N LEU A 25 4.40 10.79 -21.66
CA LEU A 25 3.44 10.54 -20.59
C LEU A 25 2.16 9.80 -21.06
N GLN A 26 1.98 9.64 -22.38
CA GLN A 26 0.74 9.05 -22.93
C GLN A 26 0.75 7.53 -23.03
N SER A 27 1.90 6.87 -23.02
CA SER A 27 2.00 5.41 -23.16
C SER A 27 1.95 4.68 -21.81
N LEU A 28 1.36 3.50 -21.83
CA LEU A 28 1.41 2.57 -20.69
C LEU A 28 2.83 1.98 -20.57
N PRO A 29 3.33 1.71 -19.35
CA PRO A 29 4.66 1.13 -19.14
C PRO A 29 4.72 -0.32 -19.60
N GLU A 30 5.82 -0.70 -20.26
CA GLU A 30 6.01 -2.04 -20.85
C GLU A 30 5.97 -3.18 -19.83
N ASN A 31 6.63 -3.01 -18.67
CA ASN A 31 6.82 -4.06 -17.68
C ASN A 31 5.79 -4.01 -16.53
N MET A 32 4.50 -3.84 -16.85
CA MET A 32 3.45 -3.86 -15.83
C MET A 32 3.33 -5.24 -15.18
N PRO A 33 3.13 -5.30 -13.84
CA PRO A 33 2.69 -6.52 -13.17
C PRO A 33 1.41 -7.08 -13.79
N LEU A 34 1.26 -8.41 -13.80
CA LEU A 34 0.14 -9.08 -14.46
C LEU A 34 -1.22 -8.53 -14.00
N HIS A 35 -1.43 -8.42 -12.69
CA HIS A 35 -2.69 -7.87 -12.15
C HIS A 35 -2.97 -6.43 -12.63
N THR A 36 -1.93 -5.57 -12.66
CA THR A 36 -2.05 -4.20 -13.17
C THR A 36 -2.39 -4.19 -14.66
N LYS A 37 -1.78 -5.11 -15.44
CA LYS A 37 -2.08 -5.25 -16.87
C LYS A 37 -3.51 -5.73 -17.11
N LEU A 38 -4.02 -6.67 -16.30
CA LEU A 38 -5.40 -7.15 -16.38
C LEU A 38 -6.42 -6.06 -16.02
N LEU A 39 -6.10 -5.19 -15.07
CA LEU A 39 -7.00 -4.12 -14.63
C LEU A 39 -6.92 -2.88 -15.52
N TRP A 40 -5.70 -2.43 -15.86
CA TRP A 40 -5.41 -1.13 -16.44
C TRP A 40 -4.75 -1.16 -17.83
N GLY A 41 -4.40 -2.33 -18.38
CA GLY A 41 -3.82 -2.47 -19.71
C GLY A 41 -4.73 -1.89 -20.81
N GLU A 42 -4.29 -1.87 -22.06
CA GLU A 42 -5.08 -1.35 -23.19
C GLU A 42 -6.48 -2.01 -23.29
N SER A 43 -6.54 -3.31 -23.07
CA SER A 43 -7.78 -4.10 -22.97
C SER A 43 -8.17 -4.44 -21.52
N GLY A 44 -7.67 -3.67 -20.53
CA GLY A 44 -7.90 -3.91 -19.12
C GLY A 44 -9.35 -3.70 -18.68
N LEU A 45 -9.74 -4.36 -17.57
CA LEU A 45 -11.10 -4.36 -17.06
C LEU A 45 -11.64 -2.92 -16.88
N PHE A 46 -10.88 -2.02 -16.24
CA PHE A 46 -11.36 -0.66 -15.94
C PHE A 46 -11.58 0.18 -17.20
N ARG A 47 -10.84 -0.10 -18.29
CA ARG A 47 -11.12 0.54 -19.58
C ARG A 47 -12.37 -0.02 -20.24
N LYS A 48 -12.57 -1.34 -20.19
CA LYS A 48 -13.77 -2.00 -20.74
C LYS A 48 -15.05 -1.51 -20.08
N ILE A 49 -15.05 -1.36 -18.74
CA ILE A 49 -16.22 -0.88 -17.99
C ILE A 49 -16.26 0.64 -17.85
N LYS A 50 -15.41 1.38 -18.58
CA LYS A 50 -15.34 2.85 -18.61
C LYS A 50 -15.11 3.52 -17.23
N LEU A 51 -14.44 2.84 -16.30
CA LEU A 51 -14.01 3.39 -15.02
C LEU A 51 -12.61 4.04 -15.09
N ALA A 52 -11.82 3.72 -16.11
CA ALA A 52 -10.51 4.35 -16.29
C ALA A 52 -10.69 5.82 -16.69
N PRO A 53 -9.89 6.74 -16.10
CA PRO A 53 -9.85 8.13 -16.56
C PRO A 53 -9.47 8.23 -18.04
N GLU A 54 -9.99 9.27 -18.72
CA GLU A 54 -9.80 9.46 -20.16
C GLU A 54 -8.35 9.68 -20.57
N THR A 55 -7.54 10.27 -19.68
CA THR A 55 -6.14 10.61 -20.00
C THR A 55 -5.18 9.95 -19.03
N ARG A 56 -3.99 9.61 -19.54
CA ARG A 56 -2.89 9.06 -18.74
C ARG A 56 -2.48 9.97 -17.58
N GLN A 57 -2.54 11.28 -17.78
CA GLN A 57 -2.27 12.25 -16.72
C GLN A 57 -3.27 12.13 -15.56
N LYS A 58 -4.57 12.03 -15.86
CA LYS A 58 -5.62 11.82 -14.83
C LYS A 58 -5.43 10.47 -14.10
N GLU A 59 -5.02 9.41 -14.81
CA GLU A 59 -4.67 8.12 -14.18
C GLU A 59 -3.52 8.27 -13.18
N LEU A 60 -2.45 8.98 -13.55
CA LEU A 60 -1.31 9.21 -12.66
C LEU A 60 -1.69 10.05 -11.44
N GLN A 61 -2.54 11.07 -11.62
CA GLN A 61 -3.07 11.86 -10.50
C GLN A 61 -3.92 10.99 -9.55
N LEU A 62 -4.79 10.13 -10.10
CA LEU A 62 -5.58 9.18 -9.32
C LEU A 62 -4.66 8.22 -8.56
N ARG A 63 -3.63 7.67 -9.21
CA ARG A 63 -2.64 6.83 -8.56
C ARG A 63 -1.99 7.51 -7.36
N VAL A 64 -1.54 8.76 -7.52
CA VAL A 64 -0.89 9.50 -6.42
C VAL A 64 -1.85 9.63 -5.24
N LYS A 65 -3.10 10.04 -5.48
CA LYS A 65 -4.12 10.16 -4.42
C LYS A 65 -4.39 8.83 -3.72
N MET A 66 -4.55 7.75 -4.48
CA MET A 66 -4.79 6.41 -3.92
C MET A 66 -3.62 5.92 -3.07
N LEU A 67 -2.37 6.11 -3.53
CA LEU A 67 -1.20 5.67 -2.79
C LEU A 67 -0.90 6.55 -1.57
N GLN A 68 -1.18 7.85 -1.61
CA GLN A 68 -1.10 8.73 -0.43
C GLN A 68 -2.12 8.31 0.65
N LEU A 69 -3.35 8.00 0.24
CA LEU A 69 -4.37 7.52 1.16
C LEU A 69 -4.03 6.12 1.70
N HIS A 70 -3.56 5.21 0.82
CA HIS A 70 -3.01 3.92 1.22
C HIS A 70 -1.96 4.06 2.32
N GLN A 71 -0.97 4.92 2.13
CA GLN A 71 0.12 5.11 3.10
C GLN A 71 -0.41 5.59 4.46
N LYS A 72 -1.32 6.57 4.48
CA LYS A 72 -1.90 7.09 5.72
C LYS A 72 -2.69 6.01 6.48
N ILE A 73 -3.57 5.29 5.77
CA ILE A 73 -4.37 4.22 6.37
C ILE A 73 -3.47 3.06 6.80
N ALA A 74 -2.46 2.68 6.00
CA ALA A 74 -1.53 1.60 6.34
C ALA A 74 -0.76 1.87 7.62
N LEU A 75 -0.25 3.09 7.82
CA LEU A 75 0.45 3.48 9.05
C LEU A 75 -0.50 3.49 10.26
N GLY A 76 -1.72 4.00 10.11
CA GLY A 76 -2.75 3.92 11.15
C GLY A 76 -3.12 2.48 11.50
N SER A 77 -3.31 1.63 10.47
CA SER A 77 -3.60 0.20 10.65
C SER A 77 -2.44 -0.54 11.33
N LEU A 78 -1.19 -0.20 11.01
CA LEU A 78 -0.02 -0.78 11.66
C LEU A 78 0.01 -0.44 13.16
N GLY A 79 -0.21 0.83 13.53
CA GLY A 79 -0.30 1.25 14.92
C GLY A 79 -1.45 0.55 15.67
N ALA A 80 -2.62 0.46 15.05
CA ALA A 80 -3.76 -0.27 15.60
C ALA A 80 -3.48 -1.78 15.74
N PHE A 81 -2.70 -2.36 14.84
CA PHE A 81 -2.33 -3.78 14.92
C PHE A 81 -1.33 -4.07 16.04
N PHE A 82 -0.40 -3.15 16.34
CA PHE A 82 0.43 -3.25 17.54
C PHE A 82 -0.43 -3.27 18.81
N TYR A 83 -1.41 -2.35 18.90
CA TYR A 83 -2.32 -2.32 20.03
C TYR A 83 -3.19 -3.58 20.12
N GLN A 84 -3.71 -4.06 18.99
CA GLN A 84 -4.45 -5.31 18.89
C GLN A 84 -3.63 -6.52 19.36
N SER A 85 -2.35 -6.58 19.01
CA SER A 85 -1.44 -7.65 19.43
C SER A 85 -1.15 -7.57 20.92
N TYR A 86 -1.05 -6.38 21.50
CA TYR A 86 -0.95 -6.17 22.94
C TYR A 86 -2.19 -6.69 23.67
N LEU A 87 -3.39 -6.37 23.18
CA LEU A 87 -4.64 -6.87 23.78
C LEU A 87 -4.71 -8.41 23.74
N GLY A 88 -4.32 -9.02 22.61
CA GLY A 88 -4.26 -10.48 22.48
C GLY A 88 -3.25 -11.11 23.45
N LYS A 89 -2.07 -10.49 23.64
CA LYS A 89 -1.09 -10.94 24.62
C LYS A 89 -1.65 -10.87 26.05
N GLN A 90 -2.35 -9.80 26.41
CA GLN A 90 -3.00 -9.70 27.73
C GLN A 90 -3.99 -10.84 27.98
N MET A 91 -4.73 -11.26 26.96
CA MET A 91 -5.67 -12.40 27.09
C MET A 91 -4.93 -13.72 27.29
N VAL A 92 -3.82 -13.96 26.59
CA VAL A 92 -2.97 -15.14 26.79
C VAL A 92 -2.39 -15.17 28.22
N ASP A 93 -2.09 -14.00 28.79
CA ASP A 93 -1.61 -13.84 30.17
C ASP A 93 -2.76 -13.93 31.23
N GLY A 94 -3.98 -14.28 30.82
CA GLY A 94 -5.14 -14.47 31.71
C GLY A 94 -6.02 -13.24 31.92
N ASN A 95 -5.73 -12.10 31.28
CA ASN A 95 -6.54 -10.89 31.43
C ASN A 95 -7.73 -10.87 30.45
N TYR A 96 -8.69 -11.76 30.64
CA TYR A 96 -9.87 -11.91 29.75
C TYR A 96 -10.80 -10.71 29.71
N LYS A 97 -10.65 -9.72 30.61
CA LYS A 97 -11.37 -8.43 30.54
C LYS A 97 -11.17 -7.68 29.22
N TYR A 98 -10.12 -7.99 28.47
CA TYR A 98 -9.82 -7.37 27.16
C TYR A 98 -10.48 -8.09 25.98
N TYR A 99 -11.25 -9.16 26.20
CA TYR A 99 -11.84 -9.95 25.12
C TYR A 99 -12.71 -9.12 24.17
N ASP A 100 -13.68 -8.35 24.70
CA ASP A 100 -14.60 -7.55 23.88
C ASP A 100 -13.85 -6.45 23.13
N LEU A 101 -12.85 -5.84 23.77
CA LEU A 101 -12.03 -4.82 23.14
C LEU A 101 -11.15 -5.41 22.03
N HIS A 102 -10.51 -6.56 22.29
CA HIS A 102 -9.74 -7.31 21.28
C HIS A 102 -10.63 -7.70 20.09
N SER A 103 -11.82 -8.21 20.33
CA SER A 103 -12.78 -8.58 19.28
C SER A 103 -13.23 -7.35 18.46
N SER A 104 -13.52 -6.24 19.10
CA SER A 104 -13.95 -5.00 18.43
C SER A 104 -12.81 -4.38 17.61
N MET A 105 -11.62 -4.28 18.20
CA MET A 105 -10.44 -3.76 17.54
C MET A 105 -9.99 -4.60 16.35
N SER A 106 -10.20 -5.93 16.40
CA SER A 106 -9.88 -6.82 15.28
C SER A 106 -10.63 -6.42 14.00
N LYS A 107 -11.90 -6.01 14.12
CA LYS A 107 -12.72 -5.55 12.99
C LYS A 107 -12.18 -4.22 12.42
N VAL A 108 -11.77 -3.30 13.29
CA VAL A 108 -11.17 -2.01 12.89
C VAL A 108 -9.85 -2.24 12.16
N VAL A 109 -8.95 -3.03 12.73
CA VAL A 109 -7.64 -3.36 12.13
C VAL A 109 -7.83 -4.03 10.78
N TRP A 110 -8.68 -5.05 10.72
CA TRP A 110 -8.92 -5.80 9.49
C TRP A 110 -9.53 -4.94 8.39
N SER A 111 -10.59 -4.17 8.68
CA SER A 111 -11.26 -3.34 7.67
C SER A 111 -10.38 -2.21 7.18
N SER A 112 -9.65 -1.52 8.05
CA SER A 112 -8.72 -0.46 7.67
C SER A 112 -7.56 -1.01 6.84
N TYR A 113 -7.01 -2.17 7.22
CA TYR A 113 -5.98 -2.86 6.44
C TYR A 113 -6.49 -3.25 5.05
N MET A 114 -7.66 -3.89 4.93
CA MET A 114 -8.22 -4.30 3.64
C MET A 114 -8.52 -3.10 2.73
N THR A 115 -8.99 -2.00 3.31
CA THR A 115 -9.17 -0.73 2.58
C THR A 115 -7.84 -0.21 2.04
N SER A 116 -6.81 -0.21 2.87
CA SER A 116 -5.46 0.19 2.46
C SER A 116 -4.90 -0.71 1.35
N ALA A 117 -5.03 -2.03 1.50
CA ALA A 117 -4.60 -3.00 0.49
C ALA A 117 -5.32 -2.80 -0.84
N ALA A 118 -6.63 -2.58 -0.82
CA ALA A 118 -7.43 -2.31 -2.01
C ALA A 118 -6.96 -1.04 -2.74
N LEU A 119 -6.68 0.04 -2.00
CA LEU A 119 -6.18 1.29 -2.58
C LEU A 119 -4.86 1.09 -3.33
N SER A 120 -3.94 0.28 -2.83
CA SER A 120 -2.67 0.01 -3.52
C SER A 120 -2.82 -0.99 -4.67
N TYR A 121 -3.64 -2.03 -4.50
CA TYR A 121 -3.85 -3.08 -5.49
C TYR A 121 -4.58 -2.56 -6.74
N PHE A 122 -5.61 -1.74 -6.53
CA PHE A 122 -6.42 -1.16 -7.62
C PHE A 122 -5.86 0.16 -8.15
N ALA A 123 -4.73 0.66 -7.64
CA ALA A 123 -4.13 1.89 -8.14
C ALA A 123 -3.72 1.76 -9.62
N PRO A 124 -3.93 2.81 -10.44
CA PRO A 124 -3.47 2.86 -11.82
C PRO A 124 -1.96 2.59 -11.94
N PRO A 125 -1.46 2.14 -13.11
CA PRO A 125 -0.04 1.85 -13.30
C PRO A 125 0.84 3.09 -13.11
N GLY A 126 2.05 2.89 -12.56
CA GLY A 126 3.08 3.92 -12.48
C GLY A 126 3.66 4.27 -13.85
N MET A 127 4.58 5.24 -13.90
CA MET A 127 5.26 5.61 -15.15
C MET A 127 6.23 4.52 -15.63
N LYS A 128 6.93 3.88 -14.71
CA LYS A 128 7.95 2.85 -15.02
C LYS A 128 7.91 1.72 -13.98
N TYR A 129 8.28 0.53 -14.41
CA TYR A 129 8.50 -0.63 -13.54
C TYR A 129 9.93 -1.15 -13.75
N SER A 130 10.79 -1.03 -12.75
CA SER A 130 12.15 -1.53 -12.82
C SER A 130 12.20 -3.07 -12.77
N LYS A 131 13.09 -3.68 -13.55
CA LYS A 131 13.44 -5.11 -13.44
C LYS A 131 14.41 -5.39 -12.29
N LYS A 132 15.16 -4.38 -11.82
CA LYS A 132 16.15 -4.51 -10.73
C LYS A 132 15.47 -4.75 -9.38
N LEU A 133 16.16 -5.42 -8.46
CA LEU A 133 15.73 -5.52 -7.07
C LEU A 133 15.78 -4.13 -6.41
N SER A 134 14.72 -3.76 -5.73
CA SER A 134 14.59 -2.47 -5.03
C SER A 134 13.79 -2.64 -3.75
N SER A 135 13.87 -1.67 -2.83
CA SER A 135 13.06 -1.64 -1.61
C SER A 135 11.57 -1.84 -1.89
N MET A 136 11.05 -1.23 -2.97
CA MET A 136 9.65 -1.37 -3.39
C MET A 136 9.29 -2.76 -3.93
N LYS A 137 10.25 -3.51 -4.49
CA LYS A 137 9.99 -4.92 -4.86
C LYS A 137 9.90 -5.81 -3.63
N ILE A 138 10.79 -5.59 -2.66
CA ILE A 138 10.77 -6.32 -1.39
C ILE A 138 9.50 -5.95 -0.61
N HIS A 139 9.13 -4.66 -0.55
CA HIS A 139 7.86 -4.21 0.01
C HIS A 139 6.67 -4.96 -0.62
N ARG A 140 6.62 -5.09 -1.93
CA ARG A 140 5.56 -5.83 -2.64
C ARG A 140 5.57 -7.32 -2.31
N LEU A 141 6.73 -7.95 -2.16
CA LEU A 141 6.81 -9.36 -1.76
C LEU A 141 6.28 -9.55 -0.33
N LEU A 142 6.72 -8.71 0.60
CA LEU A 142 6.24 -8.73 1.98
C LEU A 142 4.74 -8.43 2.06
N SER A 143 4.21 -7.60 1.15
CA SER A 143 2.77 -7.30 1.13
C SER A 143 1.92 -8.53 0.88
N TRP A 144 2.38 -9.52 0.12
CA TRP A 144 1.68 -10.79 -0.05
C TRP A 144 1.71 -11.62 1.24
N VAL A 145 2.83 -11.61 1.98
CA VAL A 145 2.95 -12.32 3.25
C VAL A 145 1.96 -11.76 4.27
N HIS A 146 2.02 -10.45 4.53
CA HIS A 146 1.11 -9.86 5.51
C HIS A 146 -0.36 -9.79 5.03
N PHE A 147 -0.62 -9.80 3.71
CA PHE A 147 -1.98 -9.92 3.19
C PHE A 147 -2.57 -11.29 3.48
N ALA A 148 -1.82 -12.38 3.22
CA ALA A 148 -2.25 -13.74 3.53
C ALA A 148 -2.51 -13.91 5.03
N GLY A 149 -1.63 -13.36 5.87
CA GLY A 149 -1.81 -13.35 7.32
C GLY A 149 -3.08 -12.60 7.75
N MET A 150 -3.26 -11.35 7.28
CA MET A 150 -4.46 -10.55 7.60
C MET A 150 -5.75 -11.18 7.08
N ALA A 151 -5.72 -11.92 5.97
CA ALA A 151 -6.88 -12.65 5.48
C ALA A 151 -7.22 -13.85 6.38
N SER A 152 -6.22 -14.51 6.98
CA SER A 152 -6.42 -15.72 7.79
C SER A 152 -6.67 -15.46 9.28
N ILE A 153 -6.09 -14.38 9.86
CA ILE A 153 -6.19 -14.08 11.30
C ILE A 153 -7.63 -14.07 11.83
N PRO A 154 -8.64 -13.45 11.19
CA PRO A 154 -10.01 -13.45 11.70
C PRO A 154 -10.61 -14.87 11.77
N PHE A 155 -10.32 -15.70 10.76
CA PHE A 155 -10.79 -17.09 10.74
C PHE A 155 -10.13 -17.93 11.84
N LEU A 156 -8.81 -17.75 12.04
CA LEU A 156 -8.08 -18.42 13.11
C LEU A 156 -8.61 -18.00 14.47
N GLY A 157 -8.86 -16.72 14.68
CA GLY A 157 -9.45 -16.20 15.93
C GLY A 157 -10.86 -16.73 16.19
N TYR A 158 -11.71 -16.75 15.17
CA TYR A 158 -13.06 -17.30 15.26
C TYR A 158 -13.06 -18.80 15.62
N ASN A 159 -12.11 -19.57 15.07
CA ASN A 159 -12.04 -21.01 15.27
C ASN A 159 -11.43 -21.44 16.61
N ILE A 160 -10.87 -20.53 17.42
CA ILE A 160 -10.27 -20.87 18.73
C ILE A 160 -11.26 -21.61 19.62
N HIS A 161 -12.49 -21.09 19.76
CA HIS A 161 -13.51 -21.70 20.61
C HIS A 161 -14.10 -23.00 20.05
N ASN A 162 -13.96 -23.25 18.76
CA ASN A 162 -14.46 -24.45 18.10
C ASN A 162 -13.37 -25.52 17.93
N SER A 163 -12.15 -25.25 18.39
CA SER A 163 -11.03 -26.18 18.27
C SER A 163 -11.09 -27.26 19.34
N GLY A 164 -10.82 -28.51 18.97
CA GLY A 164 -10.61 -29.62 19.93
C GLY A 164 -9.34 -29.48 20.77
N ASP A 165 -8.41 -28.57 20.37
CA ASP A 165 -7.18 -28.24 21.07
C ASP A 165 -7.05 -26.70 21.14
N TYR A 166 -7.55 -26.16 22.26
CA TYR A 166 -7.60 -24.71 22.48
C TYR A 166 -6.21 -24.06 22.46
N ASP A 167 -5.24 -24.64 23.15
CA ASP A 167 -3.89 -24.07 23.29
C ASP A 167 -3.17 -24.03 21.96
N LYS A 168 -3.31 -25.07 21.15
CA LYS A 168 -2.77 -25.12 19.79
C LYS A 168 -3.42 -24.08 18.87
N ALA A 169 -4.74 -23.90 18.97
CA ALA A 169 -5.47 -22.92 18.18
C ALA A 169 -5.06 -21.49 18.54
N VAL A 170 -4.93 -21.17 19.83
CA VAL A 170 -4.41 -19.86 20.32
C VAL A 170 -2.99 -19.63 19.83
N THR A 171 -2.12 -20.64 19.97
CA THR A 171 -0.71 -20.55 19.53
C THR A 171 -0.61 -20.30 18.02
N LEU A 172 -1.42 -20.98 17.21
CA LEU A 172 -1.45 -20.79 15.77
C LEU A 172 -1.91 -19.37 15.40
N HIS A 173 -3.02 -18.91 15.98
CA HIS A 173 -3.54 -17.55 15.77
C HIS A 173 -2.48 -16.50 16.13
N GLN A 174 -1.82 -16.64 17.29
CA GLN A 174 -0.80 -15.74 17.78
C GLN A 174 0.44 -15.71 16.88
N ASN A 175 0.94 -16.88 16.46
CA ASN A 175 2.11 -16.97 15.58
C ASN A 175 1.85 -16.33 14.22
N VAL A 176 0.68 -16.58 13.62
CA VAL A 176 0.29 -15.96 12.35
C VAL A 176 0.17 -14.43 12.52
N ALA A 177 -0.39 -13.95 13.65
CA ALA A 177 -0.48 -12.52 13.93
C ALA A 177 0.93 -11.87 14.06
N TYR A 178 1.88 -12.50 14.75
CA TYR A 178 3.24 -11.97 14.89
C TYR A 178 4.00 -11.96 13.58
N VAL A 179 3.94 -13.03 12.78
CA VAL A 179 4.57 -13.05 11.44
C VAL A 179 3.98 -11.96 10.55
N THR A 180 2.67 -11.76 10.61
CA THR A 180 1.96 -10.73 9.86
C THR A 180 2.40 -9.34 10.29
N LEU A 181 2.43 -9.07 11.60
CA LEU A 181 2.84 -7.78 12.17
C LEU A 181 4.30 -7.47 11.83
N PHE A 182 5.21 -8.46 11.96
CA PHE A 182 6.61 -8.30 11.60
C PHE A 182 6.79 -7.99 10.11
N SER A 183 6.13 -8.76 9.25
CA SER A 183 6.17 -8.55 7.80
C SER A 183 5.62 -7.17 7.40
N MET A 184 4.52 -6.73 8.04
CA MET A 184 3.92 -5.41 7.81
C MET A 184 4.84 -4.29 8.29
N SER A 185 5.47 -4.45 9.45
CA SER A 185 6.43 -3.48 10.01
C SER A 185 7.65 -3.32 9.11
N LEU A 186 8.23 -4.44 8.67
CA LEU A 186 9.37 -4.42 7.74
C LEU A 186 8.98 -3.79 6.40
N SER A 187 7.79 -4.12 5.90
CA SER A 187 7.24 -3.54 4.68
C SER A 187 7.08 -2.01 4.79
N ALA A 188 6.62 -1.51 5.95
CA ALA A 188 6.51 -0.08 6.21
C ALA A 188 7.88 0.60 6.25
N LEU A 189 8.86 0.01 6.94
CA LEU A 189 10.24 0.54 7.01
C LEU A 189 10.89 0.68 5.64
N LEU A 190 10.65 -0.26 4.73
CA LEU A 190 11.21 -0.21 3.38
C LEU A 190 10.70 0.98 2.54
N THR A 191 9.57 1.59 2.91
CA THR A 191 9.06 2.78 2.20
C THR A 191 9.85 4.05 2.50
N PHE A 192 10.65 4.06 3.57
CA PHE A 192 11.52 5.18 3.93
C PHE A 192 12.93 5.05 3.35
N LEU A 193 13.27 3.91 2.74
CA LEU A 193 14.56 3.71 2.10
C LEU A 193 14.56 4.28 0.67
N PRO A 194 15.73 4.76 0.18
CA PRO A 194 15.84 5.23 -1.20
C PRO A 194 15.53 4.10 -2.20
N TYR A 195 14.94 4.48 -3.32
CA TYR A 195 14.51 3.57 -4.40
C TYR A 195 15.66 3.15 -5.31
#